data_a52bcbd1c48bfd6a2f3b67548d6e1088
#
_entry.id   a52bcbd1c48bfd6a2f3b67548d6e1088
#
_cell.length_a   1.000
_cell.length_b   1.000
_cell.length_c   1.000
_cell.angle_alpha   90.00
_cell.angle_beta   90.00
_cell.angle_gamma   90.00
#
_symmetry.space_group_name_H-M   'P 1'
#
loop_
_entity.id
_entity.type
_entity.pdbx_description
1 polymer ?
#
loop_
_entity_poly.entity_id
_entity_poly.type
_entity_poly.pdbx_seq_one_letter_code
_entity_poly.pdbx_strand_id
1 'polypeptide(L)'
;MVALVLAGSALVACTSGVDGEGQAAPEGERLAGSFEELLEQYLEGEENPYVIDVLTSAIDTGGITQAQYDEAHRMYTECMVNAGYEEEHKRLASGIIQITPPEMSAEEAQKYIDTAGECADELAPIEALYRAQQGNPDLLSNGEEIVVACFKRNQVVEATYTTTDLAEDLENRFEEAEYDPNDATVEECFSAGGYAVAFEEEEQ
;
A
#
# COMPACT_ATOMS: atom_id res chain seq x y z
N MET A 1 -34.95 -57.75 -43.48
CA MET A 1 -34.07 -56.55 -43.39
C MET A 1 -34.68 -55.64 -42.36
N VAL A 2 -34.02 -55.59 -41.16
CA VAL A 2 -34.45 -54.81 -40.03
C VAL A 2 -33.48 -53.60 -39.92
N ALA A 3 -34.04 -52.38 -40.11
CA ALA A 3 -33.29 -51.17 -39.95
C ALA A 3 -33.39 -50.68 -38.49
N LEU A 4 -32.25 -50.64 -37.78
CA LEU A 4 -32.14 -50.14 -36.42
C LEU A 4 -31.84 -48.63 -36.46
N VAL A 5 -32.75 -47.81 -35.95
CA VAL A 5 -32.56 -46.36 -35.79
C VAL A 5 -32.07 -46.12 -34.37
N LEU A 6 -30.83 -45.69 -34.23
CA LEU A 6 -30.25 -45.22 -32.98
C LEU A 6 -30.54 -43.72 -32.79
N ALA A 7 -31.40 -43.41 -31.82
CA ALA A 7 -31.64 -42.06 -31.37
C ALA A 7 -30.56 -41.65 -30.39
N GLY A 8 -29.68 -40.74 -30.80
CA GLY A 8 -28.68 -40.12 -29.92
C GLY A 8 -29.29 -38.98 -29.12
N SER A 9 -29.42 -39.13 -27.83
CA SER A 9 -29.82 -38.06 -26.90
C SER A 9 -28.57 -37.17 -26.58
N ALA A 10 -28.57 -35.96 -27.10
CA ALA A 10 -27.59 -34.93 -26.71
C ALA A 10 -27.97 -34.35 -25.33
N LEU A 11 -27.19 -34.66 -24.32
CA LEU A 11 -27.24 -33.98 -23.04
C LEU A 11 -26.57 -32.61 -23.20
N VAL A 12 -27.36 -31.55 -23.22
CA VAL A 12 -26.89 -30.17 -23.06
C VAL A 12 -26.62 -29.96 -21.60
N ALA A 13 -25.33 -30.00 -21.19
CA ALA A 13 -24.91 -29.56 -19.88
C ALA A 13 -24.93 -28.02 -19.87
N CYS A 14 -25.91 -27.42 -19.21
CA CYS A 14 -25.88 -26.02 -18.83
C CYS A 14 -24.83 -25.87 -17.72
N THR A 15 -23.61 -25.48 -18.08
CA THR A 15 -22.69 -24.92 -17.13
C THR A 15 -23.18 -23.51 -16.84
N SER A 16 -23.76 -23.31 -15.64
CA SER A 16 -23.98 -21.98 -15.07
C SER A 16 -22.59 -21.41 -14.80
N GLY A 17 -22.04 -20.66 -15.76
CA GLY A 17 -20.93 -19.76 -15.53
C GLY A 17 -21.41 -18.71 -14.53
N VAL A 18 -20.85 -18.74 -13.34
CA VAL A 18 -20.84 -17.58 -12.47
C VAL A 18 -19.87 -16.61 -13.14
N ASP A 19 -20.41 -15.69 -13.93
CA ASP A 19 -19.69 -14.51 -14.41
C ASP A 19 -19.41 -13.64 -13.16
N GLY A 20 -18.33 -13.96 -12.44
CA GLY A 20 -17.66 -12.98 -11.62
C GLY A 20 -17.15 -11.93 -12.60
N GLU A 21 -17.76 -10.76 -12.61
CA GLU A 21 -17.17 -9.58 -13.25
C GLU A 21 -15.83 -9.35 -12.56
N GLY A 22 -14.77 -9.96 -13.11
CA GLY A 22 -13.42 -9.68 -12.75
C GLY A 22 -13.16 -8.22 -13.09
N GLN A 23 -12.98 -7.37 -12.10
CA GLN A 23 -12.43 -6.05 -12.33
C GLN A 23 -11.17 -6.23 -13.17
N ALA A 24 -11.08 -5.52 -14.29
CA ALA A 24 -9.85 -5.50 -15.08
C ALA A 24 -8.72 -5.07 -14.15
N ALA A 25 -7.57 -5.77 -14.23
CA ALA A 25 -6.40 -5.37 -13.46
C ALA A 25 -6.08 -3.89 -13.78
N PRO A 26 -5.75 -3.07 -12.76
CA PRO A 26 -5.42 -1.67 -13.01
C PRO A 26 -4.27 -1.57 -14.01
N GLU A 27 -4.37 -0.58 -14.90
CA GLU A 27 -3.30 -0.24 -15.86
C GLU A 27 -2.25 0.57 -15.11
N GLY A 28 -0.98 0.32 -15.39
CA GLY A 28 0.14 1.04 -14.79
C GLY A 28 1.43 0.22 -14.84
N GLU A 29 2.56 0.91 -14.63
CA GLU A 29 3.86 0.27 -14.48
C GLU A 29 3.91 -0.46 -13.13
N ARG A 30 4.53 -1.64 -13.12
CA ARG A 30 4.62 -2.47 -11.91
C ARG A 30 6.04 -2.51 -11.37
N LEU A 31 6.13 -2.54 -10.05
CA LEU A 31 7.41 -2.70 -9.32
C LEU A 31 8.05 -4.07 -9.64
N ALA A 32 7.23 -5.12 -9.72
CA ALA A 32 7.64 -6.49 -10.01
C ALA A 32 6.47 -7.32 -10.55
N GLY A 33 6.73 -8.52 -11.06
CA GLY A 33 5.69 -9.44 -11.53
C GLY A 33 4.95 -10.17 -10.40
N SER A 34 5.57 -10.25 -9.21
CA SER A 34 4.98 -10.81 -7.99
C SER A 34 5.60 -10.16 -6.75
N PHE A 35 4.94 -10.34 -5.59
CA PHE A 35 5.49 -9.84 -4.34
C PHE A 35 6.77 -10.58 -3.94
N GLU A 36 6.87 -11.88 -4.24
CA GLU A 36 8.09 -12.67 -4.04
C GLU A 36 9.26 -12.11 -4.86
N GLU A 37 9.04 -11.81 -6.14
CA GLU A 37 10.05 -11.17 -7.00
C GLU A 37 10.46 -9.79 -6.46
N LEU A 38 9.52 -9.02 -5.90
CA LEU A 38 9.82 -7.73 -5.27
C LEU A 38 10.71 -7.91 -4.02
N LEU A 39 10.42 -8.92 -3.18
CA LEU A 39 11.26 -9.26 -2.02
C LEU A 39 12.68 -9.66 -2.45
N GLU A 40 12.81 -10.48 -3.50
CA GLU A 40 14.11 -10.89 -4.06
C GLU A 40 14.91 -9.69 -4.59
N GLN A 41 14.25 -8.75 -5.28
CA GLN A 41 14.89 -7.51 -5.76
C GLN A 41 15.42 -6.65 -4.61
N TYR A 42 14.70 -6.54 -3.51
CA TYR A 42 15.16 -5.80 -2.34
C TYR A 42 16.29 -6.52 -1.58
N LEU A 43 16.30 -7.84 -1.60
CA LEU A 43 17.36 -8.65 -1.00
C LEU A 43 18.67 -8.56 -1.81
N GLU A 44 18.57 -8.31 -3.14
CA GLU A 44 19.75 -8.21 -3.99
C GLU A 44 20.58 -6.96 -3.65
N GLY A 45 21.74 -7.17 -3.06
CA GLY A 45 22.67 -6.12 -2.67
C GLY A 45 22.39 -5.49 -1.30
N GLU A 46 21.42 -6.02 -0.54
CA GLU A 46 21.20 -5.60 0.85
C GLU A 46 22.37 -6.02 1.74
N GLU A 47 22.82 -5.13 2.62
CA GLU A 47 23.97 -5.37 3.50
C GLU A 47 23.57 -5.37 5.00
N ASN A 48 22.38 -4.83 5.34
CA ASN A 48 21.91 -4.80 6.72
C ASN A 48 21.46 -6.19 7.17
N PRO A 49 22.10 -6.79 8.19
CA PRO A 49 21.79 -8.16 8.61
C PRO A 49 20.34 -8.36 9.06
N TYR A 50 19.73 -7.35 9.70
CA TYR A 50 18.35 -7.44 10.14
C TYR A 50 17.39 -7.46 8.94
N VAL A 51 17.61 -6.58 7.96
CA VAL A 51 16.80 -6.54 6.74
C VAL A 51 16.93 -7.85 5.96
N ILE A 52 18.15 -8.38 5.80
CA ILE A 52 18.40 -9.68 5.16
C ILE A 52 17.61 -10.80 5.85
N ASP A 53 17.63 -10.87 7.18
CA ASP A 53 16.90 -11.89 7.94
C ASP A 53 15.38 -11.77 7.72
N VAL A 54 14.84 -10.54 7.76
CA VAL A 54 13.41 -10.28 7.52
C VAL A 54 13.01 -10.67 6.10
N LEU A 55 13.76 -10.23 5.08
CA LEU A 55 13.43 -10.52 3.68
C LEU A 55 13.53 -12.00 3.35
N THR A 56 14.57 -12.68 3.86
CA THR A 56 14.72 -14.14 3.70
C THR A 56 13.53 -14.88 4.31
N SER A 57 13.14 -14.50 5.53
CA SER A 57 11.95 -15.06 6.18
C SER A 57 10.66 -14.75 5.41
N ALA A 58 10.53 -13.54 4.86
CA ALA A 58 9.35 -13.13 4.09
C ALA A 58 9.20 -13.90 2.78
N ILE A 59 10.29 -14.21 2.10
CA ILE A 59 10.31 -15.08 0.89
C ILE A 59 9.81 -16.49 1.27
N ASP A 60 10.33 -17.05 2.35
CA ASP A 60 9.98 -18.40 2.80
C ASP A 60 8.51 -18.52 3.27
N THR A 61 7.94 -17.46 3.85
CA THR A 61 6.61 -17.47 4.48
C THR A 61 5.52 -16.77 3.64
N GLY A 62 5.91 -16.08 2.57
CA GLY A 62 5.01 -15.35 1.67
C GLY A 62 4.70 -13.92 2.10
N GLY A 63 5.48 -13.34 3.02
CA GLY A 63 5.33 -11.93 3.39
C GLY A 63 5.98 -11.52 4.70
N ILE A 64 6.04 -10.22 4.92
CA ILE A 64 6.55 -9.60 6.14
C ILE A 64 5.46 -9.65 7.21
N THR A 65 5.80 -10.13 8.40
CA THR A 65 4.87 -10.16 9.53
C THR A 65 4.76 -8.80 10.21
N GLN A 66 3.62 -8.54 10.86
CA GLN A 66 3.43 -7.33 11.68
C GLN A 66 4.54 -7.19 12.74
N ALA A 67 4.99 -8.29 13.34
CA ALA A 67 6.02 -8.26 14.38
C ALA A 67 7.39 -7.84 13.83
N GLN A 68 7.74 -8.24 12.61
CA GLN A 68 8.97 -7.81 11.95
C GLN A 68 8.93 -6.31 11.60
N TYR A 69 7.79 -5.85 11.09
CA TYR A 69 7.57 -4.44 10.83
C TYR A 69 7.61 -3.59 12.12
N ASP A 70 6.95 -4.05 13.17
CA ASP A 70 6.95 -3.37 14.48
C ASP A 70 8.36 -3.28 15.09
N GLU A 71 9.19 -4.29 14.90
CA GLU A 71 10.56 -4.28 15.40
C GLU A 71 11.44 -3.28 14.62
N ALA A 72 11.32 -3.22 13.28
CA ALA A 72 12.01 -2.21 12.47
C ALA A 72 11.59 -0.80 12.90
N HIS A 73 10.29 -0.61 13.13
CA HIS A 73 9.74 0.68 13.60
C HIS A 73 10.25 1.07 14.99
N ARG A 74 10.38 0.10 15.90
CA ARG A 74 10.95 0.31 17.23
C ARG A 74 12.41 0.77 17.16
N MET A 75 13.21 0.17 16.27
CA MET A 75 14.61 0.54 16.07
C MET A 75 14.73 1.98 15.55
N TYR A 76 13.93 2.34 14.57
CA TYR A 76 13.82 3.71 14.07
C TYR A 76 13.46 4.69 15.18
N THR A 77 12.37 4.42 15.92
CA THR A 77 11.88 5.29 17.00
C THR A 77 12.94 5.49 18.09
N GLU A 78 13.64 4.43 18.49
CA GLU A 78 14.74 4.54 19.48
C GLU A 78 15.88 5.41 18.96
N CYS A 79 16.24 5.32 17.68
CA CYS A 79 17.25 6.17 17.06
C CYS A 79 16.81 7.64 17.08
N MET A 80 15.58 7.95 16.66
CA MET A 80 15.04 9.32 16.63
C MET A 80 14.95 9.94 18.03
N VAL A 81 14.48 9.19 19.02
CA VAL A 81 14.43 9.64 20.42
C VAL A 81 15.84 9.93 20.97
N ASN A 82 16.83 9.07 20.68
CA ASN A 82 18.22 9.29 21.06
C ASN A 82 18.84 10.51 20.38
N ALA A 83 18.37 10.86 19.17
CA ALA A 83 18.75 12.08 18.45
C ALA A 83 18.02 13.34 18.97
N GLY A 84 17.01 13.18 19.83
CA GLY A 84 16.26 14.26 20.47
C GLY A 84 14.97 14.65 19.78
N TYR A 85 14.43 13.77 18.91
CA TYR A 85 13.15 13.97 18.22
C TYR A 85 12.09 13.07 18.82
N GLU A 86 10.96 13.65 19.22
CA GLU A 86 9.75 12.96 19.65
C GLU A 86 8.71 13.12 18.54
N GLU A 87 8.32 12.02 17.93
CA GLU A 87 7.36 11.95 16.84
C GLU A 87 6.04 11.38 17.33
N GLU A 88 4.93 11.77 16.69
CA GLU A 88 3.65 11.10 16.91
C GLU A 88 3.51 9.92 15.95
N HIS A 89 3.07 8.79 16.48
CA HIS A 89 2.92 7.53 15.74
C HIS A 89 1.47 7.07 15.81
N LYS A 90 0.79 7.04 14.67
CA LYS A 90 -0.60 6.57 14.53
C LYS A 90 -0.61 5.25 13.74
N ARG A 91 -1.09 4.17 14.37
CA ARG A 91 -1.29 2.90 13.67
C ARG A 91 -2.62 2.89 12.94
N LEU A 92 -2.58 2.59 11.65
CA LEU A 92 -3.76 2.38 10.80
C LEU A 92 -4.32 0.96 10.98
N ALA A 93 -5.50 0.70 10.44
CA ALA A 93 -6.14 -0.63 10.50
C ALA A 93 -5.35 -1.69 9.71
N SER A 94 -4.65 -1.30 8.63
CA SER A 94 -3.70 -2.13 7.88
C SER A 94 -2.48 -2.58 8.69
N GLY A 95 -2.24 -1.95 9.85
CA GLY A 95 -1.05 -2.15 10.67
C GLY A 95 0.11 -1.22 10.32
N ILE A 96 0.01 -0.45 9.24
CA ILE A 96 0.98 0.60 8.89
C ILE A 96 0.99 1.68 9.98
N ILE A 97 2.16 2.22 10.29
CA ILE A 97 2.31 3.32 11.24
C ILE A 97 2.62 4.59 10.46
N GLN A 98 1.75 5.58 10.61
CA GLN A 98 2.02 6.93 10.15
C GLN A 98 2.86 7.66 11.18
N ILE A 99 3.88 8.37 10.70
CA ILE A 99 4.77 9.19 11.52
C ILE A 99 4.43 10.66 11.24
N THR A 100 4.15 11.41 12.30
CA THR A 100 3.99 12.85 12.25
C THR A 100 5.19 13.51 12.92
N PRO A 101 6.01 14.26 12.17
CA PRO A 101 7.12 15.00 12.73
C PRO A 101 6.66 16.04 13.76
N PRO A 102 7.50 16.38 14.77
CA PRO A 102 7.21 17.49 15.65
C PRO A 102 7.22 18.83 14.90
N GLU A 103 6.50 19.82 15.42
CA GLU A 103 6.59 21.18 14.90
C GLU A 103 8.01 21.74 15.03
N MET A 104 8.53 22.30 13.93
CA MET A 104 9.90 22.80 13.89
C MET A 104 10.08 23.92 12.87
N SER A 105 11.16 24.68 13.00
CA SER A 105 11.55 25.69 12.00
C SER A 105 12.07 25.02 10.72
N ALA A 106 12.09 25.77 9.61
CA ALA A 106 12.62 25.27 8.33
C ALA A 106 14.10 24.85 8.40
N GLU A 107 14.90 25.49 9.28
CA GLU A 107 16.31 25.12 9.50
C GLU A 107 16.44 23.79 10.26
N GLU A 108 15.58 23.58 11.26
CA GLU A 108 15.52 22.33 12.02
C GLU A 108 14.98 21.17 11.19
N ALA A 109 14.04 21.45 10.26
CA ALA A 109 13.45 20.45 9.38
C ALA A 109 14.51 19.73 8.52
N GLN A 110 15.51 20.44 8.00
CA GLN A 110 16.57 19.80 7.21
C GLN A 110 17.39 18.82 8.10
N LYS A 111 17.74 19.24 9.30
CA LYS A 111 18.46 18.39 10.25
C LYS A 111 17.65 17.17 10.67
N TYR A 112 16.34 17.37 10.86
CA TYR A 112 15.41 16.27 11.14
C TYR A 112 15.39 15.25 9.99
N ILE A 113 15.24 15.71 8.73
CA ILE A 113 15.21 14.83 7.55
C ILE A 113 16.52 14.03 7.43
N ASP A 114 17.67 14.69 7.61
CA ASP A 114 18.97 14.02 7.54
C ASP A 114 19.08 12.93 8.63
N THR A 115 18.65 13.26 9.87
CA THR A 115 18.65 12.31 10.99
C THR A 115 17.66 11.16 10.76
N ALA A 116 16.46 11.46 10.29
CA ALA A 116 15.45 10.45 9.99
C ALA A 116 15.94 9.48 8.91
N GLY A 117 16.64 10.00 7.88
CA GLY A 117 17.26 9.17 6.85
C GLY A 117 18.33 8.23 7.43
N GLU A 118 19.19 8.72 8.33
CA GLU A 118 20.20 7.88 9.01
C GLU A 118 19.57 6.84 9.95
N CYS A 119 18.45 7.16 10.59
CA CYS A 119 17.74 6.25 11.48
C CYS A 119 16.88 5.21 10.75
N ALA A 120 16.60 5.38 9.46
CA ALA A 120 15.68 4.56 8.71
C ALA A 120 16.31 3.34 8.04
N ASP A 121 17.59 3.04 8.27
CA ASP A 121 18.31 1.96 7.58
C ASP A 121 17.61 0.59 7.68
N GLU A 122 17.05 0.25 8.84
CA GLU A 122 16.28 -0.98 9.02
C GLU A 122 14.83 -0.82 8.58
N LEU A 123 14.23 0.36 8.82
CA LEU A 123 12.81 0.57 8.60
C LEU A 123 12.46 0.76 7.12
N ALA A 124 13.21 1.58 6.38
CA ALA A 124 12.82 2.01 5.04
C ALA A 124 12.54 0.87 4.06
N PRO A 125 13.40 -0.16 3.89
CA PRO A 125 13.11 -1.27 3.00
C PRO A 125 11.95 -2.14 3.49
N ILE A 126 11.86 -2.36 4.80
CA ILE A 126 10.79 -3.17 5.41
C ILE A 126 9.44 -2.45 5.30
N GLU A 127 9.41 -1.13 5.56
CA GLU A 127 8.18 -0.33 5.45
C GLU A 127 7.68 -0.26 4.00
N ALA A 128 8.56 -0.03 3.04
CA ALA A 128 8.19 0.02 1.63
C ALA A 128 7.51 -1.28 1.18
N LEU A 129 8.09 -2.43 1.55
CA LEU A 129 7.55 -3.74 1.22
C LEU A 129 6.28 -4.08 2.02
N TYR A 130 6.24 -3.75 3.31
CA TYR A 130 5.07 -3.97 4.15
C TYR A 130 3.88 -3.13 3.65
N ARG A 131 4.12 -1.87 3.29
CA ARG A 131 3.12 -0.98 2.67
C ARG A 131 2.60 -1.56 1.35
N ALA A 132 3.48 -2.03 0.47
CA ALA A 132 3.10 -2.70 -0.77
C ALA A 132 2.24 -3.95 -0.50
N GLN A 133 2.64 -4.78 0.46
CA GLN A 133 1.90 -5.98 0.87
C GLN A 133 0.49 -5.66 1.38
N GLN A 134 0.31 -4.57 2.16
CA GLN A 134 -0.97 -4.22 2.76
C GLN A 134 -1.91 -3.50 1.78
N GLY A 135 -1.40 -2.58 0.98
CA GLY A 135 -2.22 -1.62 0.23
C GLY A 135 -2.12 -1.70 -1.30
N ASN A 136 -1.09 -2.34 -1.84
CA ASN A 136 -0.81 -2.37 -3.28
C ASN A 136 -0.70 -3.79 -3.85
N PRO A 137 -1.78 -4.58 -3.85
CA PRO A 137 -1.74 -5.98 -4.32
C PRO A 137 -1.41 -6.09 -5.82
N ASP A 138 -1.58 -5.01 -6.59
CA ASP A 138 -1.27 -4.94 -8.01
C ASP A 138 0.19 -4.56 -8.28
N LEU A 139 0.95 -4.22 -7.24
CA LEU A 139 2.35 -3.80 -7.26
C LEU A 139 2.61 -2.62 -8.23
N LEU A 140 1.68 -1.68 -8.30
CA LEU A 140 1.83 -0.47 -9.11
C LEU A 140 3.01 0.36 -8.59
N SER A 141 3.73 1.02 -9.50
CA SER A 141 4.90 1.85 -9.15
C SER A 141 4.56 3.32 -8.88
N ASN A 142 3.39 3.77 -9.32
CA ASN A 142 2.95 5.16 -9.18
C ASN A 142 1.97 5.32 -8.02
N GLY A 143 2.24 6.26 -7.09
CA GLY A 143 1.44 6.48 -5.90
C GLY A 143 0.00 6.88 -6.18
N GLU A 144 -0.26 7.74 -7.17
CA GLU A 144 -1.61 8.16 -7.55
C GLU A 144 -2.41 6.98 -8.10
N GLU A 145 -1.78 6.14 -8.92
CA GLU A 145 -2.40 4.92 -9.45
C GLU A 145 -2.75 3.94 -8.32
N ILE A 146 -1.89 3.82 -7.30
CA ILE A 146 -2.15 2.99 -6.11
C ILE A 146 -3.37 3.52 -5.34
N VAL A 147 -3.45 4.83 -5.09
CA VAL A 147 -4.60 5.46 -4.41
C VAL A 147 -5.88 5.21 -5.20
N VAL A 148 -5.90 5.51 -6.50
CA VAL A 148 -7.08 5.31 -7.36
C VAL A 148 -7.50 3.85 -7.42
N ALA A 149 -6.55 2.92 -7.54
CA ALA A 149 -6.84 1.48 -7.53
C ALA A 149 -7.43 1.04 -6.17
N CYS A 150 -6.89 1.57 -5.07
CA CYS A 150 -7.40 1.33 -3.72
C CYS A 150 -8.82 1.90 -3.54
N PHE A 151 -9.07 3.13 -3.96
CA PHE A 151 -10.39 3.77 -3.90
C PHE A 151 -11.45 2.95 -4.65
N LYS A 152 -11.15 2.55 -5.89
CA LYS A 152 -12.06 1.72 -6.69
C LYS A 152 -12.33 0.37 -6.04
N ARG A 153 -11.31 -0.30 -5.54
CA ARG A 153 -11.41 -1.61 -4.87
C ARG A 153 -12.29 -1.54 -3.63
N ASN A 154 -12.20 -0.44 -2.88
CA ASN A 154 -13.00 -0.21 -1.67
C ASN A 154 -14.31 0.53 -1.94
N GLN A 155 -14.67 0.80 -3.21
CA GLN A 155 -15.89 1.49 -3.62
C GLN A 155 -16.03 2.89 -2.99
N VAL A 156 -14.91 3.55 -2.74
CA VAL A 156 -14.86 4.96 -2.30
C VAL A 156 -15.30 5.87 -3.43
N VAL A 157 -14.91 5.54 -4.67
CA VAL A 157 -15.22 6.28 -5.89
C VAL A 157 -15.80 5.36 -6.97
N GLU A 158 -16.43 5.95 -7.97
CA GLU A 158 -16.91 5.25 -9.15
C GLU A 158 -15.76 4.67 -9.99
N ALA A 159 -16.06 3.63 -10.79
CA ALA A 159 -15.05 2.95 -11.63
C ALA A 159 -14.40 3.88 -12.68
N THR A 160 -15.06 4.98 -13.03
CA THR A 160 -14.59 5.99 -13.98
C THR A 160 -13.59 7.00 -13.39
N TYR A 161 -13.45 7.08 -12.07
CA TYR A 161 -12.52 7.97 -11.39
C TYR A 161 -11.07 7.69 -11.82
N THR A 162 -10.26 8.71 -12.05
CA THR A 162 -8.92 8.62 -12.62
C THR A 162 -7.88 9.30 -11.74
N THR A 163 -6.60 9.16 -12.08
CA THR A 163 -5.51 9.93 -11.44
C THR A 163 -5.63 11.43 -11.71
N THR A 164 -6.27 11.84 -12.81
CA THR A 164 -6.55 13.26 -13.08
C THR A 164 -7.58 13.80 -12.08
N ASP A 165 -8.64 13.03 -11.79
CA ASP A 165 -9.65 13.41 -10.80
C ASP A 165 -9.04 13.50 -9.39
N LEU A 166 -8.16 12.54 -9.04
CA LEU A 166 -7.42 12.59 -7.77
C LEU A 166 -6.52 13.83 -7.67
N ALA A 167 -5.82 14.19 -8.76
CA ALA A 167 -4.97 15.37 -8.77
C ALA A 167 -5.80 16.66 -8.61
N GLU A 168 -6.99 16.74 -9.21
CA GLU A 168 -7.92 17.84 -9.03
C GLU A 168 -8.42 17.93 -7.58
N ASP A 169 -8.76 16.80 -6.95
CA ASP A 169 -9.17 16.75 -5.53
C ASP A 169 -8.04 17.21 -4.60
N LEU A 170 -6.79 16.79 -4.86
CA LEU A 170 -5.64 17.25 -4.09
C LEU A 170 -5.38 18.76 -4.25
N GLU A 171 -5.51 19.30 -5.48
CA GLU A 171 -5.30 20.71 -5.77
C GLU A 171 -6.35 21.60 -5.09
N ASN A 172 -7.63 21.17 -5.09
CA ASN A 172 -8.73 21.90 -4.47
C ASN A 172 -8.92 21.56 -2.97
N ARG A 173 -7.99 20.79 -2.36
CA ARG A 173 -8.04 20.37 -0.96
C ARG A 173 -9.31 19.60 -0.60
N PHE A 174 -9.79 18.78 -1.53
CA PHE A 174 -10.99 17.94 -1.40
C PHE A 174 -12.30 18.69 -1.24
N GLU A 175 -12.36 20.02 -1.55
CA GLU A 175 -13.58 20.81 -1.42
C GLU A 175 -14.73 20.30 -2.31
N GLU A 176 -14.40 19.66 -3.43
CA GLU A 176 -15.36 19.11 -4.40
C GLU A 176 -15.37 17.58 -4.45
N ALA A 177 -14.60 16.91 -3.59
CA ALA A 177 -14.51 15.45 -3.57
C ALA A 177 -15.86 14.81 -3.15
N GLU A 178 -16.24 13.74 -3.82
CA GLU A 178 -17.46 12.97 -3.51
C GLU A 178 -17.31 12.04 -2.30
N TYR A 179 -16.14 12.02 -1.66
CA TYR A 179 -15.80 11.19 -0.49
C TYR A 179 -15.31 12.06 0.67
N ASP A 180 -15.43 11.54 1.88
CA ASP A 180 -14.86 12.18 3.07
C ASP A 180 -13.35 11.88 3.15
N PRO A 181 -12.46 12.87 3.03
CA PRO A 181 -11.03 12.65 3.10
C PRO A 181 -10.55 12.15 4.49
N ASN A 182 -11.37 12.32 5.55
CA ASN A 182 -11.09 11.81 6.90
C ASN A 182 -11.66 10.39 7.14
N ASP A 183 -12.32 9.78 6.13
CA ASP A 183 -12.76 8.38 6.26
C ASP A 183 -11.55 7.45 6.39
N ALA A 184 -11.62 6.50 7.32
CA ALA A 184 -10.51 5.59 7.60
C ALA A 184 -10.05 4.79 6.37
N THR A 185 -10.97 4.44 5.46
CA THR A 185 -10.65 3.73 4.22
C THR A 185 -9.90 4.62 3.25
N VAL A 186 -10.28 5.91 3.19
CA VAL A 186 -9.60 6.93 2.38
C VAL A 186 -8.17 7.15 2.89
N GLU A 187 -8.00 7.30 4.20
CA GLU A 187 -6.70 7.43 4.85
C GLU A 187 -5.78 6.23 4.56
N GLU A 188 -6.31 5.01 4.63
CA GLU A 188 -5.59 3.78 4.28
C GLU A 188 -5.13 3.77 2.82
N CYS A 189 -5.99 4.21 1.89
CA CYS A 189 -5.64 4.27 0.48
C CYS A 189 -4.57 5.32 0.19
N PHE A 190 -4.64 6.49 0.81
CA PHE A 190 -3.59 7.49 0.72
C PHE A 190 -2.27 6.97 1.28
N SER A 191 -2.30 6.34 2.44
CA SER A 191 -1.14 5.70 3.05
C SER A 191 -0.52 4.63 2.13
N ALA A 192 -1.33 3.81 1.47
CA ALA A 192 -0.86 2.81 0.51
C ALA A 192 -0.10 3.43 -0.66
N GLY A 193 -0.55 4.58 -1.17
CA GLY A 193 0.12 5.36 -2.23
C GLY A 193 1.31 6.19 -1.74
N GLY A 194 1.63 6.16 -0.43
CA GLY A 194 2.74 6.92 0.14
C GLY A 194 2.41 8.37 0.47
N TYR A 195 1.13 8.74 0.50
CA TYR A 195 0.69 10.08 0.89
C TYR A 195 0.41 10.15 2.39
N ALA A 196 0.93 11.18 3.03
CA ALA A 196 0.49 11.61 4.35
C ALA A 196 -0.45 12.81 4.15
N VAL A 197 -1.75 12.59 4.33
CA VAL A 197 -2.74 13.67 4.26
C VAL A 197 -3.08 14.09 5.68
N ALA A 198 -2.69 15.31 6.04
CA ALA A 198 -3.06 15.94 7.30
C ALA A 198 -4.17 16.96 7.03
N PHE A 199 -5.32 16.76 7.64
CA PHE A 199 -6.39 17.76 7.64
C PHE A 199 -6.28 18.59 8.92
N GLU A 200 -6.23 19.90 8.78
CA GLU A 200 -6.33 20.78 9.94
C GLU A 200 -7.74 20.60 10.53
N GLU A 201 -7.83 20.11 11.77
CA GLU A 201 -9.09 20.15 12.49
C GLU A 201 -9.46 21.64 12.68
N GLU A 202 -10.57 22.09 12.07
CA GLU A 202 -11.11 23.42 12.35
C GLU A 202 -11.42 23.50 13.85
N GLU A 203 -10.64 24.29 14.60
CA GLU A 203 -10.93 24.63 15.99
C GLU A 203 -12.32 25.27 16.05
N GLN A 204 -13.30 24.52 16.61
CA GLN A 204 -14.65 25.01 16.89
C GLN A 204 -14.69 25.82 18.19
#